data_42088c4612124c3ea5507118742bd8f6
#
_entry.id   42088c4612124c3ea5507118742bd8f6
#
_cell.length_a   1.000
_cell.length_b   1.000
_cell.length_c   1.000
_cell.angle_alpha   90.00
_cell.angle_beta   90.00
_cell.angle_gamma   90.00
#
_symmetry.space_group_name_H-M   'P 1'
#
loop_
_entity.id
_entity.type
_entity.pdbx_description
1 polymer ?
#
loop_
_entity_poly.entity_id
_entity_poly.type
_entity_poly.pdbx_seq_one_letter_code
_entity_poly.pdbx_strand_id
1 'polypeptide(L)'
;MTIYALSTGPGISGIAIIRVSGKNTADVVKKITGDKLPFPRVATLRKFNKNGAKELIDEGVIIWFPAPNSYTGEDLAEFHVHGSRAVIKAMHASISKIKNCRLAEPG
;
A
#
# COMPACT_ATOMS: atom_id res chain seq x y z
N MET A 1 -10.83 9.57 6.55
CA MET A 1 -10.01 8.47 7.11
C MET A 1 -9.52 7.57 5.97
N THR A 2 -8.27 7.26 5.97
CA THR A 2 -7.69 6.34 4.99
C THR A 2 -7.53 4.97 5.64
N ILE A 3 -7.97 3.92 4.97
CA ILE A 3 -7.88 2.56 5.48
C ILE A 3 -6.94 1.73 4.61
N TYR A 4 -6.33 0.74 5.22
CA TYR A 4 -5.50 -0.23 4.50
C TYR A 4 -5.85 -1.64 4.97
N ALA A 5 -5.69 -2.60 4.07
CA ALA A 5 -6.01 -3.98 4.36
C ALA A 5 -5.27 -4.92 3.41
N LEU A 6 -4.99 -6.11 3.90
CA LEU A 6 -4.54 -7.20 3.04
C LEU A 6 -5.75 -7.69 2.23
N SER A 7 -5.63 -7.68 0.92
CA SER A 7 -6.73 -8.01 0.03
C SER A 7 -6.60 -9.38 -0.64
N THR A 8 -5.46 -10.05 -0.46
CA THR A 8 -5.29 -11.41 -0.96
C THR A 8 -6.08 -12.38 -0.09
N GLY A 9 -6.65 -13.40 -0.72
CA GLY A 9 -7.39 -14.44 -0.01
C GLY A 9 -6.48 -15.26 0.90
N PRO A 10 -7.08 -16.10 1.77
CA PRO A 10 -6.31 -16.99 2.63
C PRO A 10 -5.56 -18.01 1.80
N GLY A 11 -4.45 -18.47 2.33
CA GLY A 11 -3.63 -19.47 1.69
C GLY A 11 -2.22 -19.00 1.43
N ILE A 12 -1.39 -19.94 0.98
CA ILE A 12 0.00 -19.64 0.66
C ILE A 12 0.03 -18.98 -0.72
N SER A 13 0.51 -17.74 -0.76
CA SER A 13 0.68 -17.00 -2.00
C SER A 13 2.09 -16.45 -2.07
N GLY A 14 2.69 -16.47 -3.25
CA GLY A 14 3.97 -15.79 -3.46
C GLY A 14 3.86 -14.29 -3.41
N ILE A 15 2.66 -13.75 -3.59
CA ILE A 15 2.41 -12.31 -3.62
C ILE A 15 1.25 -11.97 -2.69
N ALA A 16 1.42 -10.92 -1.90
CA ALA A 16 0.36 -10.32 -1.10
C ALA A 16 0.03 -8.95 -1.68
N ILE A 17 -1.25 -8.59 -1.65
CA ILE A 17 -1.71 -7.28 -2.12
C ILE A 17 -2.26 -6.53 -0.91
N ILE A 18 -1.69 -5.36 -0.64
CA ILE A 18 -2.16 -4.46 0.40
C ILE A 18 -2.82 -3.28 -0.29
N ARG A 19 -4.10 -3.08 -0.04
CA ARG A 19 -4.86 -1.95 -0.59
C ARG A 19 -4.95 -0.83 0.43
N VAL A 20 -4.79 0.39 -0.07
CA VAL A 20 -4.93 1.61 0.73
C VAL A 20 -5.96 2.47 0.01
N SER A 21 -6.99 2.91 0.73
CA SER A 21 -8.08 3.70 0.14
C SER A 21 -8.46 4.85 1.05
N GLY A 22 -8.61 6.04 0.46
CA GLY A 22 -9.02 7.23 1.19
C GLY A 22 -8.21 8.47 0.83
N LYS A 23 -8.45 9.55 1.56
CA LYS A 23 -7.87 10.85 1.25
C LYS A 23 -6.35 10.90 1.36
N ASN A 24 -5.76 10.08 2.20
CA ASN A 24 -4.31 10.10 2.46
C ASN A 24 -3.54 9.09 1.61
N THR A 25 -4.20 8.43 0.66
CA THR A 25 -3.57 7.38 -0.13
C THR A 25 -2.35 7.88 -0.91
N ALA A 26 -2.45 9.05 -1.54
CA ALA A 26 -1.32 9.63 -2.26
C ALA A 26 -0.12 9.85 -1.35
N ASP A 27 -0.36 10.34 -0.14
CA ASP A 27 0.67 10.57 0.86
C ASP A 27 1.32 9.25 1.30
N VAL A 28 0.51 8.20 1.48
CA VAL A 28 1.02 6.86 1.81
C VAL A 28 1.96 6.36 0.71
N VAL A 29 1.54 6.47 -0.56
CA VAL A 29 2.38 6.02 -1.68
C VAL A 29 3.72 6.75 -1.69
N LYS A 30 3.70 8.07 -1.55
CA LYS A 30 4.93 8.87 -1.56
C LYS A 30 5.85 8.54 -0.40
N LYS A 31 5.28 8.34 0.80
CA LYS A 31 6.09 8.05 2.00
C LYS A 31 6.68 6.65 1.97
N ILE A 32 5.91 5.66 1.55
CA ILE A 32 6.38 4.27 1.50
C ILE A 32 7.40 4.08 0.38
N THR A 33 7.18 4.68 -0.78
CA THR A 33 8.12 4.55 -1.90
C THR A 33 9.28 5.53 -1.84
N GLY A 34 9.15 6.62 -1.10
CA GLY A 34 10.13 7.70 -1.10
C GLY A 34 10.24 8.39 -2.46
N ASP A 35 9.19 8.35 -3.25
CA ASP A 35 9.19 8.83 -4.62
C ASP A 35 7.85 9.51 -4.95
N LYS A 36 7.78 10.14 -6.11
CA LYS A 36 6.54 10.72 -6.60
C LYS A 36 5.54 9.64 -7.00
N LEU A 37 4.28 10.03 -7.13
CA LEU A 37 3.23 9.11 -7.57
C LEU A 37 3.55 8.54 -8.95
N PRO A 38 3.33 7.23 -9.15
CA PRO A 38 3.48 6.62 -10.47
C PRO A 38 2.32 7.04 -11.38
N PHE A 39 2.45 6.75 -12.67
CA PHE A 39 1.34 6.97 -13.60
C PHE A 39 0.13 6.16 -13.16
N PRO A 40 -1.08 6.75 -13.25
CA PRO A 40 -2.30 6.05 -12.89
C PRO A 40 -2.50 4.74 -13.66
N ARG A 41 -2.87 3.71 -12.92
CA ARG A 41 -3.23 2.38 -13.45
C ARG A 41 -2.11 1.66 -14.19
N VAL A 42 -0.87 2.07 -13.99
CA VAL A 42 0.31 1.39 -14.55
C VAL A 42 1.04 0.66 -13.43
N ALA A 43 1.21 -0.64 -13.58
CA ALA A 43 2.01 -1.43 -12.64
C ALA A 43 3.47 -0.95 -12.70
N THR A 44 3.95 -0.42 -11.60
CA THR A 44 5.24 0.25 -11.54
C THR A 44 6.12 -0.39 -10.47
N LEU A 45 7.33 -0.78 -10.82
CA LEU A 45 8.27 -1.35 -9.86
C LEU A 45 8.82 -0.25 -8.97
N ARG A 46 8.78 -0.48 -7.65
CA ARG A 46 9.29 0.47 -6.65
C ARG A 46 9.85 -0.27 -5.46
N LYS A 47 10.75 0.39 -4.76
CA LYS A 47 11.20 -0.04 -3.44
C LYS A 47 10.25 0.51 -2.40
N PHE A 48 9.88 -0.33 -1.44
CA PHE A 48 9.01 0.04 -0.33
C PHE A 48 9.86 0.09 0.93
N ASN A 49 9.83 1.24 1.61
CA ASN A 49 10.67 1.51 2.77
C ASN A 49 9.80 1.78 4.00
N LYS A 50 10.40 1.61 5.17
CA LYS A 50 9.74 2.03 6.40
C LYS A 50 9.49 3.53 6.33
N ASN A 51 8.30 3.96 6.76
CA ASN A 51 7.90 5.36 6.72
C ASN A 51 8.93 6.25 7.42
N GLY A 52 9.46 7.22 6.68
CA GLY A 52 10.45 8.16 7.19
C GLY A 52 11.85 7.60 7.37
N ALA A 53 12.09 6.37 6.95
CA ALA A 53 13.41 5.74 7.05
C ALA A 53 13.84 5.21 5.68
N LYS A 54 15.15 5.07 5.50
CA LYS A 54 15.72 4.48 4.28
C LYS A 54 15.89 2.97 4.39
N GLU A 55 15.12 2.35 5.28
CA GLU A 55 15.19 0.92 5.51
C GLU A 55 14.23 0.20 4.60
N LEU A 56 14.75 -0.63 3.71
CA LEU A 56 13.96 -1.36 2.73
C LEU A 56 13.09 -2.42 3.42
N ILE A 57 11.80 -2.43 3.09
CA ILE A 57 10.89 -3.51 3.47
C ILE A 57 10.90 -4.56 2.37
N ASP A 58 10.67 -4.12 1.14
CA ASP A 58 10.54 -5.03 -0.01
C ASP A 58 10.66 -4.22 -1.31
N GLU A 59 10.87 -4.92 -2.40
CA GLU A 59 10.73 -4.34 -3.73
C GLU A 59 9.57 -5.04 -4.42
N GLY A 60 8.63 -4.26 -4.91
CA GLY A 60 7.42 -4.82 -5.50
C GLY A 60 6.77 -3.87 -6.49
N VAL A 61 5.49 -4.10 -6.73
CA VAL A 61 4.73 -3.33 -7.70
C VAL A 61 3.74 -2.43 -6.98
N ILE A 62 3.68 -1.17 -7.38
CA ILE A 62 2.67 -0.22 -6.93
C ILE A 62 1.75 0.11 -8.10
N ILE A 63 0.45 0.12 -7.84
CA ILE A 63 -0.54 0.59 -8.81
C ILE A 63 -1.36 1.69 -8.14
N TRP A 64 -1.42 2.84 -8.80
CA TRP A 64 -2.10 4.03 -8.30
C TRP A 64 -3.40 4.26 -9.07
N PHE A 65 -4.51 4.37 -8.35
CA PHE A 65 -5.83 4.61 -8.92
C PHE A 65 -6.40 5.90 -8.33
N PRO A 66 -6.24 7.04 -9.00
CA PRO A 66 -6.81 8.30 -8.49
C PRO A 66 -8.33 8.31 -8.59
N ALA A 67 -8.97 8.95 -7.60
CA ALA A 67 -10.42 9.15 -7.63
C ALA A 67 -10.82 9.97 -8.85
N PRO A 68 -12.06 9.79 -9.37
CA PRO A 68 -13.05 8.82 -8.92
C PRO A 68 -12.93 7.46 -9.62
N ASN A 69 -12.00 7.29 -10.52
CA ASN A 69 -11.86 6.10 -11.38
C ASN A 69 -11.08 5.00 -10.64
N SER A 70 -11.62 4.56 -9.51
CA SER A 70 -11.05 3.50 -8.70
C SER A 70 -12.15 2.55 -8.24
N TYR A 71 -11.77 1.41 -7.71
CA TYR A 71 -12.71 0.41 -7.20
C TYR A 71 -13.62 0.98 -6.11
N THR A 72 -13.09 1.82 -5.23
CA THR A 72 -13.85 2.41 -4.12
C THR A 72 -14.45 3.77 -4.42
N GLY A 73 -14.11 4.38 -5.57
CA GLY A 73 -14.49 5.76 -5.90
C GLY A 73 -13.60 6.81 -5.23
N GLU A 74 -12.72 6.39 -4.33
CA GLU A 74 -11.73 7.26 -3.68
C GLU A 74 -10.35 7.00 -4.27
N ASP A 75 -9.35 7.79 -3.85
CA ASP A 75 -7.96 7.44 -4.15
C ASP A 75 -7.66 6.06 -3.59
N LEU A 76 -7.04 5.22 -4.40
CA LEU A 76 -6.73 3.85 -4.03
C LEU A 76 -5.36 3.48 -4.56
N ALA A 77 -4.61 2.73 -3.78
CA ALA A 77 -3.33 2.18 -4.21
C ALA A 77 -3.25 0.70 -3.83
N GLU A 78 -2.56 -0.07 -4.66
CA GLU A 78 -2.24 -1.45 -4.38
C GLU A 78 -0.74 -1.63 -4.30
N PHE A 79 -0.28 -2.13 -3.16
CA PHE A 79 1.12 -2.53 -2.96
C PHE A 79 1.20 -4.05 -3.12
N HIS A 80 1.86 -4.49 -4.16
CA HIS A 80 2.09 -5.90 -4.42
C HIS A 80 3.47 -6.28 -3.87
N VAL A 81 3.49 -7.06 -2.82
CA VAL A 81 4.71 -7.40 -2.08
C VAL A 81 4.88 -8.91 -2.02
N HIS A 82 6.05 -9.37 -1.59
CA HIS A 82 6.24 -10.79 -1.30
C HIS A 82 5.29 -11.22 -0.18
N GLY A 83 4.70 -12.39 -0.33
CA GLY A 83 3.65 -12.89 0.57
C GLY A 83 4.17 -13.43 1.90
N SER A 84 5.29 -12.93 2.41
CA SER A 84 5.80 -13.35 3.70
C SER A 84 5.13 -12.59 4.84
N ARG A 85 4.96 -13.27 5.97
CA ARG A 85 4.38 -12.65 7.16
C ARG A 85 5.19 -11.43 7.62
N ALA A 86 6.51 -11.52 7.55
CA ALA A 86 7.38 -10.43 7.97
C ALA A 86 7.22 -9.19 7.11
N VAL A 87 7.12 -9.35 5.79
CA VAL A 87 6.92 -8.23 4.86
C VAL A 87 5.56 -7.58 5.08
N ILE A 88 4.50 -8.39 5.18
CA ILE A 88 3.14 -7.88 5.42
C ILE A 88 3.08 -7.10 6.72
N LYS A 89 3.66 -7.66 7.79
CA LYS A 89 3.71 -7.00 9.10
C LYS A 89 4.46 -5.67 9.03
N ALA A 90 5.61 -5.64 8.37
CA ALA A 90 6.41 -4.43 8.23
C ALA A 90 5.67 -3.35 7.42
N MET A 91 4.98 -3.74 6.35
CA MET A 91 4.16 -2.82 5.56
C MET A 91 3.03 -2.21 6.41
N HIS A 92 2.29 -3.06 7.13
CA HIS A 92 1.20 -2.59 7.99
C HIS A 92 1.71 -1.66 9.08
N ALA A 93 2.82 -2.00 9.73
CA ALA A 93 3.42 -1.16 10.77
C ALA A 93 3.83 0.22 10.21
N SER A 94 4.41 0.25 9.02
CA SER A 94 4.82 1.51 8.40
C SER A 94 3.64 2.39 7.98
N ILE A 95 2.61 1.79 7.40
CA ILE A 95 1.41 2.53 7.00
C ILE A 95 0.66 3.06 8.24
N SER A 96 0.60 2.27 9.31
CA SER A 96 -0.11 2.67 10.53
C SER A 96 0.46 3.92 11.18
N LYS A 97 1.72 4.25 10.93
CA LYS A 97 2.36 5.45 11.46
C LYS A 97 2.04 6.71 10.67
N ILE A 98 1.42 6.57 9.51
CA ILE A 98 1.03 7.72 8.70
C ILE A 98 -0.27 8.28 9.23
N LYS A 99 -0.33 9.61 9.32
CA LYS A 99 -1.48 10.32 9.90
C LYS A 99 -2.79 9.92 9.19
N ASN A 100 -3.82 9.67 9.98
CA ASN A 100 -5.18 9.36 9.51
C ASN A 100 -5.28 8.06 8.71
N CYS A 101 -4.38 7.12 8.97
CA CYS A 101 -4.42 5.79 8.36
C CYS A 101 -4.66 4.73 9.42
N ARG A 102 -5.53 3.79 9.13
CA ARG A 102 -5.78 2.67 10.05
C ARG A 102 -6.11 1.39 9.29
N LEU A 103 -5.87 0.27 9.94
CA LEU A 103 -6.24 -1.03 9.40
C LEU A 103 -7.77 -1.14 9.31
N ALA A 104 -8.25 -1.66 8.19
CA ALA A 104 -9.68 -1.89 8.00
C ALA A 104 -10.18 -2.93 9.01
N GLU A 105 -11.35 -2.67 9.58
CA GLU A 105 -11.97 -3.60 10.50
C GLU A 105 -12.66 -4.72 9.71
N PRO A 106 -12.64 -5.95 10.24
CA PRO A 106 -13.36 -7.06 9.62
C PRO A 106 -14.88 -6.81 9.66
N GLY A 107 -15.53 -7.16 8.60
CA GLY A 107 -16.97 -7.13 8.50
C GLY A 107 -17.58 -5.81 8.22
#